data_10b38a808f23113a5b67fdf53da699ca
#
_entry.id   10b38a808f23113a5b67fdf53da699ca
#
_cell.length_a   1.000
_cell.length_b   1.000
_cell.length_c   1.000
_cell.angle_alpha   90.00
_cell.angle_beta   90.00
_cell.angle_gamma   90.00
#
_symmetry.space_group_name_H-M   'P 1'
#
loop_
_entity.id
_entity.type
_entity.pdbx_description
1 polymer ?
#
loop_
_entity_poly.entity_id
_entity_poly.type
_entity_poly.pdbx_seq_one_letter_code
_entity_poly.pdbx_strand_id
1 'polypeptide(L)'
;MESAPLLFDLGRQRPTTRQIADLVKAGGADALTEAMRRADAARYQEVRCRSALNRVQGMPFEWTLNPYRGCTHGCHYCYARRYQTQFELEAGDEFASIIFVKVNFVEVLRHELRRPSWSGSEVVVGAATDCYQPIEGHYKLTRGALAALLHARNPCSVITLSLIHI
;
A
#
# COMPACT_ATOMS: atom_id res chain seq x y z
N MET A 1 8.07 -26.98 -29.27
CA MET A 1 8.16 -26.51 -27.87
C MET A 1 7.89 -25.01 -27.90
N GLU A 2 6.66 -24.62 -27.71
CA GLU A 2 6.29 -23.20 -27.59
C GLU A 2 6.76 -22.68 -26.23
N SER A 3 7.57 -21.64 -26.26
CA SER A 3 8.03 -20.95 -25.05
C SER A 3 6.83 -20.25 -24.39
N ALA A 4 6.59 -20.52 -23.12
CA ALA A 4 5.58 -19.79 -22.35
C ALA A 4 5.84 -18.28 -22.46
N PRO A 5 4.79 -17.44 -22.67
CA PRO A 5 4.97 -16.01 -22.75
C PRO A 5 5.52 -15.48 -21.42
N LEU A 6 6.60 -14.71 -21.47
CA LEU A 6 7.12 -14.00 -20.32
C LEU A 6 6.05 -13.06 -19.76
N LEU A 7 5.85 -13.07 -18.46
CA LEU A 7 4.85 -12.26 -17.76
C LEU A 7 5.06 -10.74 -17.96
N PHE A 8 6.27 -10.36 -18.41
CA PHE A 8 6.63 -8.99 -18.75
C PHE A 8 7.39 -8.97 -20.06
N ASP A 9 6.73 -8.56 -21.13
CA ASP A 9 7.37 -8.24 -22.40
C ASP A 9 7.88 -6.80 -22.37
N LEU A 10 9.13 -6.64 -22.01
CA LEU A 10 9.82 -5.33 -21.92
C LEU A 10 10.01 -4.65 -23.29
N GLY A 11 9.64 -5.30 -24.39
CA GLY A 11 9.76 -4.79 -25.76
C GLY A 11 8.51 -4.07 -26.29
N ARG A 12 7.37 -4.13 -25.58
CA ARG A 12 6.16 -3.45 -26.03
C ARG A 12 6.21 -1.95 -25.74
N GLN A 13 5.86 -1.15 -26.73
CA GLN A 13 5.65 0.28 -26.57
C GLN A 13 4.69 0.53 -25.38
N ARG A 14 5.04 1.50 -24.52
CA ARG A 14 4.17 1.89 -23.41
C ARG A 14 2.78 2.22 -23.97
N PRO A 15 1.71 1.68 -23.37
CA PRO A 15 0.36 1.97 -23.86
C PRO A 15 0.10 3.47 -23.78
N THR A 16 -0.58 4.00 -24.80
CA THR A 16 -0.99 5.40 -24.82
C THR A 16 -2.03 5.68 -23.75
N THR A 17 -2.15 6.93 -23.31
CA THR A 17 -3.17 7.36 -22.33
C THR A 17 -4.58 6.89 -22.70
N ARG A 18 -4.90 6.85 -24.00
CA ARG A 18 -6.18 6.35 -24.50
C ARG A 18 -6.33 4.84 -24.30
N GLN A 19 -5.31 4.05 -24.61
CA GLN A 19 -5.31 2.60 -24.38
C GLN A 19 -5.41 2.27 -22.88
N ILE A 20 -4.76 3.03 -22.01
CA ILE A 20 -4.90 2.91 -20.55
C ILE A 20 -6.34 3.21 -20.13
N ALA A 21 -6.94 4.29 -20.65
CA ALA A 21 -8.32 4.65 -20.35
C ALA A 21 -9.31 3.57 -20.80
N ASP A 22 -9.08 2.95 -21.96
CA ASP A 22 -9.92 1.87 -22.50
C ASP A 22 -9.76 0.57 -21.68
N LEU A 23 -8.55 0.24 -21.21
CA LEU A 23 -8.29 -0.89 -20.30
C LEU A 23 -8.95 -0.67 -18.92
N VAL A 24 -8.89 0.55 -18.38
CA VAL A 24 -9.57 0.92 -17.14
C VAL A 24 -11.10 0.82 -17.29
N LYS A 25 -11.65 1.25 -18.43
CA LYS A 25 -13.09 1.12 -18.71
C LYS A 25 -13.52 -0.34 -18.87
N ALA A 26 -12.67 -1.18 -19.45
CA ALA A 26 -13.03 -2.58 -19.73
C ALA A 26 -12.99 -3.51 -18.52
N GLY A 27 -12.19 -3.24 -17.49
CA GLY A 27 -12.02 -4.18 -16.37
C GLY A 27 -11.72 -3.57 -15.02
N GLY A 28 -11.36 -2.27 -14.94
CA GLY A 28 -10.89 -1.64 -13.70
C GLY A 28 -11.82 -0.59 -13.10
N ALA A 29 -12.76 -0.07 -13.87
CA ALA A 29 -13.62 1.03 -13.44
C ALA A 29 -14.54 0.65 -12.27
N ASP A 30 -15.06 -0.57 -12.27
CA ASP A 30 -15.98 -1.02 -11.21
C ASP A 30 -15.25 -1.22 -9.88
N ALA A 31 -14.05 -1.79 -9.90
CA ALA A 31 -13.25 -1.97 -8.68
C ALA A 31 -12.79 -0.63 -8.09
N LEU A 32 -12.40 0.33 -8.95
CA LEU A 32 -12.04 1.68 -8.51
C LEU A 32 -13.26 2.43 -7.96
N THR A 33 -14.40 2.34 -8.63
CA THR A 33 -15.66 2.97 -8.19
C THR A 33 -16.11 2.41 -6.84
N GLU A 34 -15.98 1.11 -6.64
CA GLU A 34 -16.33 0.46 -5.38
C GLU A 34 -15.35 0.86 -4.25
N ALA A 35 -14.05 0.92 -4.53
CA ALA A 35 -13.06 1.40 -3.55
C ALA A 35 -13.31 2.86 -3.17
N MET A 36 -13.70 3.70 -4.10
CA MET A 36 -14.08 5.10 -3.83
C MET A 36 -15.36 5.21 -3.01
N ARG A 37 -16.40 4.45 -3.33
CA ARG A 37 -17.64 4.42 -2.52
C ARG A 37 -17.36 3.98 -1.08
N ARG A 38 -16.52 2.97 -0.89
CA ARG A 38 -16.09 2.54 0.45
C ARG A 38 -15.27 3.62 1.15
N ALA A 39 -14.42 4.32 0.41
CA ALA A 39 -13.63 5.42 0.96
C ALA A 39 -14.52 6.57 1.47
N ASP A 40 -15.57 6.93 0.73
CA ASP A 40 -16.52 7.98 1.13
C ASP A 40 -17.33 7.59 2.38
N ALA A 41 -17.61 6.29 2.55
CA ALA A 41 -18.33 5.75 3.70
C ALA A 41 -17.41 5.39 4.89
N ALA A 42 -16.10 5.33 4.69
CA ALA A 42 -15.14 4.90 5.70
C ALA A 42 -14.97 5.94 6.80
N ARG A 43 -14.75 5.46 8.03
CA ARG A 43 -14.34 6.28 9.16
C ARG A 43 -12.83 6.34 9.21
N TYR A 44 -12.28 7.53 9.12
CA TYR A 44 -10.83 7.77 9.24
C TYR A 44 -10.49 8.19 10.65
N GLN A 45 -9.51 7.51 11.26
CA GLN A 45 -9.03 7.81 12.60
C GLN A 45 -7.54 8.14 12.54
N GLU A 46 -7.20 9.36 12.90
CA GLU A 46 -5.81 9.77 13.02
C GLU A 46 -5.18 9.15 14.26
N VAL A 47 -4.03 8.52 14.09
CA VAL A 47 -3.27 7.89 15.16
C VAL A 47 -1.79 8.23 15.03
N ARG A 48 -1.08 8.17 16.16
CA ARG A 48 0.38 8.28 16.16
C ARG A 48 1.01 6.90 16.27
N CYS A 49 1.93 6.58 15.37
CA CYS A 49 2.70 5.35 15.43
C CYS A 49 4.00 5.54 16.25
N ARG A 50 4.46 4.45 16.85
CA ARG A 50 5.76 4.40 17.56
C ARG A 50 6.89 3.94 16.64
N SER A 51 6.55 3.15 15.61
CA SER A 51 7.48 2.61 14.61
C SER A 51 6.82 2.65 13.23
N ALA A 52 7.58 2.96 12.21
CA ALA A 52 7.18 2.90 10.80
C ALA A 52 7.68 1.61 10.16
N LEU A 53 8.92 1.21 10.45
CA LEU A 53 9.53 -0.04 9.99
C LEU A 53 9.02 -1.21 10.84
N ASN A 54 8.41 -2.20 10.20
CA ASN A 54 7.92 -3.39 10.88
C ASN A 54 8.65 -4.62 10.34
N ARG A 55 9.29 -5.37 11.24
CA ARG A 55 9.88 -6.66 10.90
C ARG A 55 8.78 -7.71 10.78
N VAL A 56 8.84 -8.53 9.73
CA VAL A 56 7.88 -9.62 9.49
C VAL A 56 8.61 -10.95 9.39
N GLN A 57 7.90 -12.03 9.70
CA GLN A 57 8.39 -13.40 9.62
C GLN A 57 7.48 -14.23 8.72
N GLY A 58 8.05 -15.24 8.05
CA GLY A 58 7.28 -16.13 7.18
C GLY A 58 6.86 -15.52 5.84
N MET A 59 7.45 -14.38 5.46
CA MET A 59 7.26 -13.72 4.18
C MET A 59 8.60 -13.71 3.39
N PRO A 60 8.57 -13.58 2.07
CA PRO A 60 9.80 -13.50 1.26
C PRO A 60 10.59 -12.20 1.48
N PHE A 61 10.10 -11.30 2.32
CA PHE A 61 10.74 -10.04 2.72
C PHE A 61 10.72 -9.90 4.25
N GLU A 62 11.68 -9.20 4.78
CA GLU A 62 11.89 -9.06 6.24
C GLU A 62 11.27 -7.78 6.80
N TRP A 63 11.19 -6.70 6.00
CA TRP A 63 10.74 -5.40 6.46
C TRP A 63 9.59 -4.86 5.63
N THR A 64 8.64 -4.25 6.30
CA THR A 64 7.46 -3.64 5.66
C THR A 64 7.12 -2.28 6.23
N LEU A 65 6.52 -1.44 5.38
CA LEU A 65 5.97 -0.13 5.70
C LEU A 65 4.48 -0.10 5.36
N ASN A 66 3.66 0.29 6.33
CA ASN A 66 2.23 0.43 6.14
C ASN A 66 1.78 1.75 6.79
N PRO A 67 1.63 2.85 6.00
CA PRO A 67 1.23 4.16 6.52
C PRO A 67 -0.19 4.19 7.08
N TYR A 68 -1.01 3.24 6.66
CA TYR A 68 -2.39 3.06 7.09
C TYR A 68 -2.57 1.71 7.78
N ARG A 69 -3.73 1.51 8.41
CA ARG A 69 -4.27 0.22 8.81
C ARG A 69 -5.74 0.18 8.42
N GLY A 70 -6.21 -0.98 7.93
CA GLY A 70 -7.45 -1.08 7.19
C GLY A 70 -7.24 -0.67 5.73
N CYS A 71 -8.15 -1.07 4.85
CA CYS A 71 -8.01 -0.82 3.42
C CYS A 71 -9.37 -0.79 2.73
N THR A 72 -9.73 0.34 2.13
CA THR A 72 -11.03 0.54 1.46
C THR A 72 -11.20 -0.31 0.19
N HIS A 73 -10.14 -0.94 -0.35
CA HIS A 73 -10.28 -1.96 -1.40
C HIS A 73 -11.08 -3.17 -0.91
N GLY A 74 -11.00 -3.52 0.38
CA GLY A 74 -11.89 -4.48 1.01
C GLY A 74 -11.82 -5.90 0.46
N CYS A 75 -10.73 -6.31 -0.19
CA CYS A 75 -10.58 -7.61 -0.84
C CYS A 75 -10.96 -8.76 0.11
N HIS A 76 -11.83 -9.67 -0.34
CA HIS A 76 -12.30 -10.79 0.48
C HIS A 76 -11.17 -11.76 0.87
N TYR A 77 -10.20 -11.95 -0.02
CA TYR A 77 -9.05 -12.86 0.17
C TYR A 77 -7.86 -12.20 0.89
N CYS A 78 -8.01 -10.96 1.38
CA CYS A 78 -6.90 -10.23 2.00
C CYS A 78 -6.47 -10.87 3.32
N TYR A 79 -5.23 -11.37 3.39
CA TYR A 79 -4.68 -11.97 4.59
C TYR A 79 -4.53 -10.97 5.75
N ALA A 80 -4.45 -9.68 5.44
CA ALA A 80 -4.27 -8.62 6.44
C ALA A 80 -5.51 -8.41 7.32
N ARG A 81 -6.69 -8.91 6.91
CA ARG A 81 -7.93 -8.85 7.71
C ARG A 81 -7.75 -9.45 9.11
N ARG A 82 -7.01 -10.56 9.23
CA ARG A 82 -6.73 -11.21 10.51
C ARG A 82 -5.95 -10.35 11.51
N TYR A 83 -5.24 -9.31 11.06
CA TYR A 83 -4.51 -8.42 11.95
C TYR A 83 -5.42 -7.40 12.64
N GLN A 84 -6.66 -7.22 12.20
CA GLN A 84 -7.64 -6.36 12.86
C GLN A 84 -8.08 -6.91 14.22
N THR A 85 -8.17 -8.23 14.36
CA THR A 85 -8.58 -8.89 15.61
C THR A 85 -7.64 -8.58 16.78
N GLN A 86 -6.38 -8.20 16.52
CA GLN A 86 -5.43 -7.76 17.56
C GLN A 86 -5.82 -6.41 18.19
N PHE A 87 -6.81 -5.72 17.66
CA PHE A 87 -7.28 -4.40 18.11
C PHE A 87 -8.76 -4.41 18.47
N GLU A 88 -9.31 -5.59 18.81
CA GLU A 88 -10.73 -5.77 19.13
C GLU A 88 -11.68 -5.35 17.99
N LEU A 89 -11.15 -5.28 16.75
CA LEU A 89 -11.93 -5.00 15.55
C LEU A 89 -12.26 -6.30 14.82
N GLU A 90 -13.43 -6.37 14.21
CA GLU A 90 -13.82 -7.51 13.41
C GLU A 90 -13.01 -7.60 12.11
N ALA A 91 -12.62 -8.83 11.74
CA ALA A 91 -11.93 -9.10 10.47
C ALA A 91 -12.84 -8.94 9.23
N GLY A 92 -14.11 -8.70 9.44
CA GLY A 92 -15.14 -8.50 8.43
C GLY A 92 -15.13 -7.11 7.81
N ASP A 93 -16.28 -6.44 7.91
CA ASP A 93 -16.52 -5.14 7.26
C ASP A 93 -15.71 -3.99 7.87
N GLU A 94 -15.33 -4.09 9.15
CA GLU A 94 -14.54 -3.06 9.83
C GLU A 94 -13.15 -2.89 9.20
N PHE A 95 -12.58 -3.94 8.58
CA PHE A 95 -11.31 -3.82 7.85
C PHE A 95 -11.36 -2.81 6.72
N ALA A 96 -12.50 -2.66 6.06
CA ALA A 96 -12.67 -1.76 4.93
C ALA A 96 -13.36 -0.45 5.31
N SER A 97 -14.01 -0.38 6.47
CA SER A 97 -14.81 0.77 6.91
C SER A 97 -14.14 1.61 8.01
N ILE A 98 -13.13 1.09 8.69
CA ILE A 98 -12.35 1.83 9.70
C ILE A 98 -10.88 1.86 9.28
N ILE A 99 -10.42 3.04 8.91
CA ILE A 99 -9.05 3.25 8.42
C ILE A 99 -8.28 4.12 9.43
N PHE A 100 -7.22 3.56 9.98
CA PHE A 100 -6.30 4.31 10.82
C PHE A 100 -5.22 4.97 9.98
N VAL A 101 -5.05 6.27 10.17
CA VAL A 101 -4.08 7.12 9.46
C VAL A 101 -2.94 7.47 10.42
N LYS A 102 -1.73 7.02 10.14
CA LYS A 102 -0.57 7.25 11.01
C LYS A 102 0.06 8.61 10.72
N VAL A 103 -0.49 9.68 11.27
CA VAL A 103 -0.15 11.07 10.90
C VAL A 103 1.31 11.46 11.07
N ASN A 104 2.04 10.82 11.99
CA ASN A 104 3.48 11.05 12.20
C ASN A 104 4.38 10.03 11.49
N PHE A 105 3.84 9.25 10.55
CA PHE A 105 4.53 8.11 9.93
C PHE A 105 5.85 8.47 9.27
N VAL A 106 5.84 9.54 8.47
CA VAL A 106 7.03 9.98 7.71
C VAL A 106 8.13 10.49 8.63
N GLU A 107 7.77 11.18 9.71
CA GLU A 107 8.71 11.67 10.73
C GLU A 107 9.41 10.49 11.42
N VAL A 108 8.61 9.52 11.91
CA VAL A 108 9.11 8.31 12.54
C VAL A 108 10.02 7.52 11.60
N LEU A 109 9.61 7.34 10.35
CA LEU A 109 10.42 6.66 9.34
C LEU A 109 11.78 7.33 9.13
N ARG A 110 11.80 8.66 8.96
CA ARG A 110 13.05 9.41 8.79
C ARG A 110 13.99 9.23 9.98
N HIS A 111 13.44 9.18 11.19
CA HIS A 111 14.22 8.92 12.40
C HIS A 111 14.79 7.49 12.39
N GLU A 112 13.97 6.49 12.05
CA GLU A 112 14.40 5.08 12.04
C GLU A 112 15.47 4.80 10.98
N LEU A 113 15.34 5.37 9.78
CA LEU A 113 16.33 5.22 8.70
C LEU A 113 17.71 5.84 9.03
N ARG A 114 17.77 6.77 9.99
CA ARG A 114 19.03 7.39 10.43
C ARG A 114 19.72 6.62 11.57
N ARG A 115 19.08 5.61 12.14
CA ARG A 115 19.68 4.85 13.26
C ARG A 115 20.92 4.13 12.78
N PRO A 116 22.03 4.16 13.54
CA PRO A 116 23.24 3.39 13.17
C PRO A 116 23.01 1.88 13.06
N SER A 117 21.99 1.38 13.75
CA SER A 117 21.58 -0.03 13.70
C SER A 117 20.76 -0.40 12.45
N TRP A 118 20.34 0.57 11.63
CA TRP A 118 19.61 0.28 10.41
C TRP A 118 20.56 -0.19 9.31
N SER A 119 20.32 -1.40 8.80
CA SER A 119 21.19 -2.06 7.82
C SER A 119 20.99 -1.61 6.37
N GLY A 120 19.97 -0.77 6.09
CA GLY A 120 19.59 -0.43 4.72
C GLY A 120 18.90 -1.57 3.96
N SER A 121 18.29 -2.52 4.67
CA SER A 121 17.56 -3.64 4.07
C SER A 121 16.44 -3.17 3.17
N GLU A 122 16.07 -3.98 2.17
CA GLU A 122 14.89 -3.72 1.35
C GLU A 122 13.63 -3.66 2.19
N VAL A 123 12.77 -2.70 1.88
CA VAL A 123 11.50 -2.48 2.57
C VAL A 123 10.33 -2.58 1.61
N VAL A 124 9.33 -3.39 1.94
CA VAL A 124 8.10 -3.53 1.15
C VAL A 124 7.03 -2.58 1.67
N VAL A 125 6.58 -1.67 0.80
CA VAL A 125 5.53 -0.69 1.10
C VAL A 125 4.18 -1.23 0.67
N GLY A 126 3.18 -1.19 1.55
CA GLY A 126 1.82 -1.60 1.21
C GLY A 126 1.52 -3.09 1.39
N ALA A 127 2.32 -3.82 2.18
CA ALA A 127 2.13 -5.26 2.36
C ALA A 127 0.85 -5.62 3.16
N ALA A 128 0.42 -4.80 4.11
CA ALA A 128 -0.75 -5.08 4.96
C ALA A 128 -1.93 -4.11 4.76
N THR A 129 -1.76 -3.12 3.90
CA THR A 129 -2.78 -2.16 3.49
C THR A 129 -2.39 -1.63 2.12
N ASP A 130 -3.35 -1.28 1.28
CA ASP A 130 -2.98 -0.61 0.03
C ASP A 130 -2.47 0.80 0.35
N CYS A 131 -1.23 1.06 -0.03
CA CYS A 131 -0.56 2.33 0.24
C CYS A 131 -1.09 3.46 -0.65
N TYR A 132 -1.82 3.14 -1.72
CA TYR A 132 -2.46 4.08 -2.63
C TYR A 132 -3.98 4.02 -2.58
N GLN A 133 -4.54 3.55 -1.48
CA GLN A 133 -5.99 3.67 -1.26
C GLN A 133 -6.43 5.16 -1.31
N PRO A 134 -7.70 5.48 -1.61
CA PRO A 134 -8.14 6.84 -1.94
C PRO A 134 -7.72 7.94 -0.96
N ILE A 135 -7.64 7.64 0.34
CA ILE A 135 -7.25 8.61 1.37
C ILE A 135 -5.80 9.11 1.23
N GLU A 136 -4.94 8.36 0.51
CA GLU A 136 -3.57 8.80 0.22
C GLU A 136 -3.56 10.11 -0.57
N GLY A 137 -4.57 10.37 -1.38
CA GLY A 137 -4.74 11.65 -2.09
C GLY A 137 -4.74 12.86 -1.15
N HIS A 138 -5.27 12.68 0.06
CA HIS A 138 -5.33 13.71 1.10
C HIS A 138 -4.05 13.76 1.95
N TYR A 139 -3.68 12.65 2.60
CA TYR A 139 -2.59 12.63 3.59
C TYR A 139 -1.20 12.54 2.98
N LYS A 140 -1.03 11.97 1.79
CA LYS A 140 0.24 11.84 1.06
C LYS A 140 1.36 11.16 1.86
N LEU A 141 1.00 10.23 2.75
CA LEU A 141 1.95 9.56 3.63
C LEU A 141 2.86 8.59 2.87
N THR A 142 2.33 7.87 1.89
CA THR A 142 3.11 6.98 1.01
C THR A 142 4.11 7.80 0.20
N ARG A 143 3.67 8.91 -0.39
CA ARG A 143 4.56 9.83 -1.10
C ARG A 143 5.69 10.33 -0.20
N GLY A 144 5.35 10.73 1.03
CA GLY A 144 6.33 11.19 2.01
C GLY A 144 7.31 10.10 2.42
N ALA A 145 6.82 8.85 2.58
CA ALA A 145 7.64 7.69 2.90
C ALA A 145 8.60 7.33 1.77
N LEU A 146 8.14 7.30 0.52
CA LEU A 146 9.00 7.06 -0.65
C LEU A 146 10.08 8.14 -0.80
N ALA A 147 9.74 9.41 -0.55
CA ALA A 147 10.73 10.49 -0.54
C ALA A 147 11.78 10.31 0.58
N ALA A 148 11.37 9.83 1.76
CA ALA A 148 12.29 9.53 2.86
C ALA A 148 13.23 8.36 2.53
N LEU A 149 12.70 7.28 1.94
CA LEU A 149 13.50 6.12 1.47
C LEU A 149 14.49 6.54 0.38
N LEU A 150 14.05 7.34 -0.60
CA LEU A 150 14.92 7.88 -1.66
C LEU A 150 16.06 8.72 -1.06
N HIS A 151 15.75 9.61 -0.13
CA HIS A 151 16.77 10.44 0.54
C HIS A 151 17.79 9.57 1.31
N ALA A 152 17.33 8.51 1.94
CA ALA A 152 18.19 7.54 2.65
C ALA A 152 18.88 6.54 1.68
N ARG A 153 18.62 6.58 0.37
CA ARG A 153 19.06 5.59 -0.62
C ARG A 153 18.71 4.16 -0.22
N ASN A 154 17.56 4.00 0.44
CA ASN A 154 17.10 2.69 0.90
C ASN A 154 16.29 1.98 -0.18
N PRO A 155 16.63 0.74 -0.56
CA PRO A 155 15.85 0.00 -1.53
C PRO A 155 14.43 -0.28 -1.02
N CYS A 156 13.45 -0.22 -1.92
CA CYS A 156 12.07 -0.53 -1.59
C CYS A 156 11.31 -1.10 -2.77
N SER A 157 10.32 -1.92 -2.45
CA SER A 157 9.29 -2.42 -3.37
C SER A 157 7.93 -1.89 -2.93
N VAL A 158 6.99 -1.76 -3.86
CA VAL A 158 5.62 -1.28 -3.58
C VAL A 158 4.63 -2.35 -4.01
N ILE A 159 3.71 -2.69 -3.11
CA ILE A 159 2.57 -3.58 -3.40
C ILE A 159 1.30 -2.73 -3.38
N THR A 160 0.56 -2.74 -4.49
CA THR A 160 -0.70 -2.01 -4.61
C THR A 160 -1.64 -2.69 -5.60
N LEU A 161 -2.94 -2.58 -5.34
CA LEU A 161 -4.02 -2.91 -6.26
C LEU A 161 -4.63 -1.65 -6.88
N SER A 162 -4.16 -0.48 -6.48
CA SER A 162 -4.64 0.80 -7.01
C SER A 162 -4.10 1.03 -8.41
N LEU A 163 -5.01 1.29 -9.36
CA LEU A 163 -4.69 1.54 -10.77
C LEU A 163 -4.35 3.01 -11.06
N ILE A 164 -4.38 3.89 -10.06
CA ILE A 164 -4.17 5.33 -10.26
C ILE A 164 -2.75 5.68 -10.73
N HIS A 165 -1.81 4.74 -10.63
CA HIS A 165 -0.41 4.92 -11.04
C HIS A 165 -0.08 4.22 -12.36
N ILE A 166 -1.03 3.50 -12.94
CA ILE A 166 -0.90 2.87 -14.23
C ILE A 166 -1.44 3.80 -15.32
#